data_ff7984137881a048c450bfdc4a3eef3c
#
_entry.id   ff7984137881a048c450bfdc4a3eef3c
#
_cell.length_a   1.000
_cell.length_b   1.000
_cell.length_c   1.000
_cell.angle_alpha   90.00
_cell.angle_beta   90.00
_cell.angle_gamma   90.00
#
_symmetry.space_group_name_H-M   'P 1'
#
loop_
_entity.id
_entity.type
_entity.pdbx_description
1 polymer ?
#
loop_
_entity_poly.entity_id
_entity_poly.type
_entity_poly.pdbx_seq_one_letter_code
_entity_poly.pdbx_strand_id
1 'polypeptide(L)'
;MGSPRTGDDVVWKQPIDSGPAPEDKSNFDAVVVGGGPGGSAAAGYLAMEGKRVLLIEKETWPRDKICGDAVGGKSLSHVKALGVKETLEATPHFRVTGIVFSSPKGASVRVALPEEDVQRLEAGYSLPRQQFDHLLFNQVQQLVRDAGGSIIQGGDVR
;
A
#
# COMPACT_ATOMS: atom_id res chain seq x y z
N MET A 1 19.36 4.79 18.52
CA MET A 1 18.08 5.50 18.40
C MET A 1 18.28 6.59 17.36
N GLY A 2 17.83 6.36 16.11
CA GLY A 2 17.90 7.37 15.07
C GLY A 2 16.82 8.41 15.31
N SER A 3 17.17 9.68 15.21
CA SER A 3 16.24 10.81 15.28
C SER A 3 15.13 10.61 14.24
N PRO A 4 13.86 10.87 14.53
CA PRO A 4 12.81 10.84 13.52
C PRO A 4 13.19 11.84 12.44
N ARG A 5 13.20 11.39 11.18
CA ARG A 5 13.38 12.28 10.03
C ARG A 5 12.24 13.29 10.07
N THR A 6 12.58 14.52 10.38
CA THR A 6 11.64 15.64 10.36
C THR A 6 11.65 16.24 8.96
N GLY A 7 10.49 16.43 8.38
CA GLY A 7 10.36 17.31 7.22
C GLY A 7 9.98 16.63 5.91
N ASP A 8 10.12 17.40 4.87
CA ASP A 8 9.61 17.20 3.51
C ASP A 8 10.27 16.06 2.70
N ASP A 9 11.29 15.41 3.26
CA ASP A 9 12.02 14.29 2.65
C ASP A 9 11.37 12.92 2.83
N VAL A 10 10.15 12.88 3.35
CA VAL A 10 9.46 11.60 3.58
C VAL A 10 8.87 11.12 2.26
N VAL A 11 9.37 9.99 1.77
CA VAL A 11 9.05 9.39 0.45
C VAL A 11 7.53 9.36 0.15
N TRP A 12 6.69 9.08 1.14
CA TRP A 12 5.24 9.00 0.94
C TRP A 12 4.52 10.35 0.78
N LYS A 13 5.22 11.49 0.97
CA LYS A 13 4.69 12.84 0.72
C LYS A 13 5.00 13.34 -0.70
N GLN A 14 5.87 12.66 -1.42
CA GLN A 14 6.23 13.06 -2.76
C GLN A 14 5.12 12.69 -3.75
N PRO A 15 4.82 13.55 -4.72
CA PRO A 15 3.94 13.17 -5.82
C PRO A 15 4.47 11.94 -6.54
N ILE A 16 3.57 11.06 -6.95
CA ILE A 16 3.91 9.90 -7.78
C ILE A 16 3.76 10.31 -9.24
N ASP A 17 4.85 10.27 -9.99
CA ASP A 17 4.83 10.49 -11.43
C ASP A 17 4.28 9.23 -12.13
N SER A 18 3.13 9.35 -12.77
CA SER A 18 2.52 8.25 -13.55
C SER A 18 3.10 8.09 -14.94
N GLY A 19 3.95 9.03 -15.36
CA GLY A 19 4.38 9.10 -16.75
C GLY A 19 3.28 9.53 -17.72
N PRO A 20 3.55 9.51 -19.04
CA PRO A 20 2.58 9.91 -20.04
C PRO A 20 1.41 8.91 -20.13
N ALA A 21 0.25 9.42 -20.52
CA ALA A 21 -0.88 8.57 -20.85
C ALA A 21 -0.52 7.62 -22.04
N PRO A 22 -1.04 6.39 -22.05
CA PRO A 22 -0.77 5.46 -23.15
C PRO A 22 -1.31 5.99 -24.47
N GLU A 23 -0.51 5.89 -25.52
CA GLU A 23 -0.90 6.31 -26.88
C GLU A 23 -1.90 5.33 -27.51
N ASP A 24 -1.69 4.04 -27.31
CA ASP A 24 -2.57 2.96 -27.77
C ASP A 24 -3.25 2.26 -26.58
N LYS A 25 -4.55 2.47 -26.47
CA LYS A 25 -5.39 1.95 -25.38
C LYS A 25 -5.84 0.50 -25.62
N SER A 26 -5.65 -0.05 -26.82
CA SER A 26 -6.15 -1.37 -27.21
C SER A 26 -5.23 -2.54 -26.84
N ASN A 27 -4.03 -2.26 -26.36
CA ASN A 27 -2.98 -3.27 -26.14
C ASN A 27 -2.72 -3.63 -24.67
N PHE A 28 -3.73 -3.64 -23.82
CA PHE A 28 -3.62 -4.09 -22.43
C PHE A 28 -4.31 -5.44 -22.24
N ASP A 29 -3.68 -6.33 -21.46
CA ASP A 29 -4.27 -7.62 -21.07
C ASP A 29 -5.36 -7.43 -20.01
N ALA A 30 -5.22 -6.37 -19.19
CA ALA A 30 -6.17 -6.05 -18.12
C ALA A 30 -6.24 -4.54 -17.86
N VAL A 31 -7.42 -4.08 -17.45
CA VAL A 31 -7.64 -2.74 -16.92
C VAL A 31 -8.07 -2.86 -15.46
N VAL A 32 -7.33 -2.20 -14.57
CA VAL A 32 -7.64 -2.14 -13.13
C VAL A 32 -8.09 -0.73 -12.80
N VAL A 33 -9.29 -0.59 -12.25
CA VAL A 33 -9.85 0.70 -11.86
C VAL A 33 -9.82 0.85 -10.34
N GLY A 34 -9.11 1.88 -9.87
CA GLY A 34 -8.84 2.18 -8.49
C GLY A 34 -7.47 1.72 -8.02
N GLY A 35 -6.62 2.67 -7.61
CA GLY A 35 -5.26 2.45 -7.11
C GLY A 35 -5.18 2.27 -5.58
N GLY A 36 -6.29 1.95 -4.91
CA GLY A 36 -6.27 1.57 -3.49
C GLY A 36 -5.60 0.21 -3.28
N PRO A 37 -5.48 -0.30 -2.03
CA PRO A 37 -4.74 -1.53 -1.74
C PRO A 37 -5.18 -2.74 -2.56
N GLY A 38 -6.48 -2.92 -2.78
CA GLY A 38 -7.00 -4.04 -3.58
C GLY A 38 -6.63 -3.93 -5.05
N GLY A 39 -6.83 -2.75 -5.66
CA GLY A 39 -6.50 -2.53 -7.07
C GLY A 39 -4.99 -2.54 -7.31
N SER A 40 -4.22 -1.91 -6.43
CA SER A 40 -2.75 -1.98 -6.49
C SER A 40 -2.26 -3.43 -6.40
N ALA A 41 -2.79 -4.23 -5.46
CA ALA A 41 -2.41 -5.63 -5.35
C ALA A 41 -2.78 -6.41 -6.63
N ALA A 42 -3.99 -6.23 -7.15
CA ALA A 42 -4.41 -6.90 -8.39
C ALA A 42 -3.50 -6.54 -9.58
N ALA A 43 -3.24 -5.24 -9.76
CA ALA A 43 -2.35 -4.77 -10.82
C ALA A 43 -0.92 -5.30 -10.66
N GLY A 44 -0.40 -5.29 -9.41
CA GLY A 44 0.93 -5.80 -9.11
C GLY A 44 1.08 -7.29 -9.44
N TYR A 45 0.13 -8.13 -9.02
CA TYR A 45 0.17 -9.56 -9.35
C TYR A 45 0.03 -9.83 -10.84
N LEU A 46 -0.85 -9.15 -11.54
CA LEU A 46 -0.96 -9.27 -12.99
C LEU A 46 0.35 -8.89 -13.69
N ALA A 47 0.98 -7.81 -13.24
CA ALA A 47 2.28 -7.37 -13.77
C ALA A 47 3.40 -8.40 -13.50
N MET A 48 3.43 -9.01 -12.30
CA MET A 48 4.38 -10.07 -11.97
C MET A 48 4.20 -11.32 -12.84
N GLU A 49 2.98 -11.57 -13.34
CA GLU A 49 2.69 -12.60 -14.34
C GLU A 49 2.95 -12.14 -15.80
N GLY A 50 3.63 -11.02 -15.97
CA GLY A 50 4.01 -10.48 -17.27
C GLY A 50 2.84 -9.88 -18.07
N LYS A 51 1.70 -9.56 -17.43
CA LYS A 51 0.54 -8.96 -18.09
C LYS A 51 0.74 -7.45 -18.24
N ARG A 52 0.41 -6.92 -19.39
CA ARG A 52 0.34 -5.48 -19.64
C ARG A 52 -0.94 -4.93 -19.00
N VAL A 53 -0.80 -4.18 -17.92
CA VAL A 53 -1.92 -3.66 -17.11
C VAL A 53 -2.07 -2.16 -17.35
N LEU A 54 -3.30 -1.68 -17.54
CA LEU A 54 -3.67 -0.29 -17.38
C LEU A 54 -4.27 -0.09 -15.98
N LEU A 55 -3.55 0.60 -15.09
CA LEU A 55 -4.04 0.95 -13.75
C LEU A 55 -4.54 2.40 -13.76
N ILE A 56 -5.82 2.60 -13.42
CA ILE A 56 -6.47 3.92 -13.42
C ILE A 56 -6.85 4.27 -11.98
N GLU A 57 -6.37 5.42 -11.47
CA GLU A 57 -6.76 5.98 -10.17
C GLU A 57 -7.36 7.38 -10.40
N LYS A 58 -8.52 7.63 -9.81
CA LYS A 58 -9.21 8.92 -9.95
C LYS A 58 -8.52 10.07 -9.21
N GLU A 59 -7.87 9.75 -8.12
CA GLU A 59 -7.13 10.73 -7.31
C GLU A 59 -5.67 10.82 -7.76
N THR A 60 -5.02 11.92 -7.42
CA THR A 60 -3.57 12.07 -7.54
C THR A 60 -2.91 11.80 -6.19
N TRP A 61 -1.76 11.14 -6.21
CA TRP A 61 -1.00 10.83 -5.01
C TRP A 61 -0.12 12.02 -4.56
N PRO A 62 0.08 12.22 -3.25
CA PRO A 62 -0.48 11.44 -2.13
C PRO A 62 -1.96 11.76 -1.88
N ARG A 63 -2.76 10.74 -1.56
CA ARG A 63 -4.17 10.88 -1.23
C ARG A 63 -4.49 10.23 0.11
N ASP A 64 -5.49 10.73 0.81
CA ASP A 64 -6.00 10.12 2.03
C ASP A 64 -7.27 9.30 1.77
N LYS A 65 -7.52 8.34 2.64
CA LYS A 65 -8.76 7.58 2.68
C LYS A 65 -9.08 7.18 4.11
N ILE A 66 -10.27 7.55 4.56
CA ILE A 66 -10.76 7.16 5.89
C ILE A 66 -10.85 5.64 5.99
N CYS A 67 -10.01 5.06 6.84
CA CYS A 67 -9.96 3.64 7.15
C CYS A 67 -9.12 3.40 8.41
N GLY A 68 -9.21 2.21 9.01
CA GLY A 68 -8.29 1.81 10.08
C GLY A 68 -6.83 1.76 9.60
N ASP A 69 -5.92 2.22 10.44
CA ASP A 69 -4.49 2.37 10.15
C ASP A 69 -3.68 1.09 10.50
N ALA A 70 -4.32 -0.07 10.46
CA ALA A 70 -3.70 -1.34 10.77
C ALA A 70 -3.56 -2.22 9.52
N VAL A 71 -2.34 -2.71 9.30
CA VAL A 71 -1.98 -3.67 8.26
C VAL A 71 -1.51 -4.94 8.94
N GLY A 72 -2.27 -6.03 8.83
CA GLY A 72 -1.97 -7.28 9.53
C GLY A 72 -2.60 -8.50 8.88
N GLY A 73 -2.44 -9.65 9.52
CA GLY A 73 -2.97 -10.92 9.05
C GLY A 73 -2.50 -11.27 7.64
N LYS A 74 -3.41 -11.75 6.81
CA LYS A 74 -3.07 -12.19 5.44
C LYS A 74 -2.51 -11.09 4.54
N SER A 75 -2.77 -9.79 4.84
CA SER A 75 -2.23 -8.70 4.02
C SER A 75 -0.71 -8.59 4.10
N LEU A 76 -0.07 -9.09 5.18
CA LEU A 76 1.40 -9.07 5.31
C LEU A 76 2.09 -9.94 4.26
N SER A 77 1.50 -11.07 3.89
CA SER A 77 2.05 -11.90 2.82
C SER A 77 2.04 -11.19 1.47
N HIS A 78 1.00 -10.38 1.21
CA HIS A 78 0.91 -9.57 -0.01
C HIS A 78 1.89 -8.38 0.01
N VAL A 79 2.06 -7.73 1.15
CA VAL A 79 3.07 -6.67 1.35
C VAL A 79 4.47 -7.20 1.02
N LYS A 80 4.80 -8.41 1.51
CA LYS A 80 6.07 -9.07 1.21
C LYS A 80 6.19 -9.47 -0.26
N ALA A 81 5.16 -10.14 -0.80
CA ALA A 81 5.19 -10.64 -2.17
C ALA A 81 5.31 -9.51 -3.22
N LEU A 82 4.70 -8.36 -2.96
CA LEU A 82 4.76 -7.17 -3.82
C LEU A 82 6.03 -6.32 -3.59
N GLY A 83 6.95 -6.73 -2.72
CA GLY A 83 8.21 -6.02 -2.47
C GLY A 83 8.06 -4.71 -1.69
N VAL A 84 6.98 -4.55 -0.92
CA VAL A 84 6.71 -3.30 -0.16
C VAL A 84 7.29 -3.36 1.25
N LYS A 85 7.62 -4.57 1.75
CA LYS A 85 7.97 -4.81 3.15
C LYS A 85 9.15 -3.93 3.60
N GLU A 86 10.24 -3.94 2.87
CA GLU A 86 11.48 -3.25 3.24
C GLU A 86 11.26 -1.74 3.31
N THR A 87 10.55 -1.18 2.34
CA THR A 87 10.23 0.26 2.30
C THR A 87 9.29 0.66 3.43
N LEU A 88 8.32 -0.22 3.76
CA LEU A 88 7.41 -0.01 4.87
C LEU A 88 8.17 -0.02 6.20
N GLU A 89 9.07 -0.98 6.42
CA GLU A 89 9.88 -1.08 7.64
C GLU A 89 10.86 0.08 7.80
N ALA A 90 11.33 0.67 6.70
CA ALA A 90 12.16 1.86 6.69
C ALA A 90 11.37 3.16 6.99
N THR A 91 10.04 3.09 6.95
CA THR A 91 9.14 4.23 7.17
C THR A 91 8.64 4.23 8.63
N PRO A 92 8.41 5.40 9.27
CA PRO A 92 7.86 5.44 10.63
C PRO A 92 6.54 4.68 10.75
N HIS A 93 6.50 3.68 11.61
CA HIS A 93 5.34 2.85 11.89
C HIS A 93 5.34 2.39 13.35
N PHE A 94 4.18 1.92 13.83
CA PHE A 94 4.08 1.22 15.11
C PHE A 94 3.88 -0.28 14.87
N ARG A 95 4.49 -1.08 15.74
CA ARG A 95 4.26 -2.54 15.74
C ARG A 95 2.97 -2.86 16.49
N VAL A 96 2.17 -3.74 15.93
CA VAL A 96 0.99 -4.25 16.63
C VAL A 96 1.46 -5.32 17.63
N THR A 97 1.20 -5.11 18.91
CA THR A 97 1.61 -6.02 20.00
C THR A 97 0.44 -6.77 20.63
N GLY A 98 -0.78 -6.43 20.27
CA GLY A 98 -1.98 -7.05 20.81
C GLY A 98 -3.24 -6.34 20.37
N ILE A 99 -4.37 -6.89 20.79
CA ILE A 99 -5.70 -6.38 20.52
C ILE A 99 -6.40 -6.13 21.85
N VAL A 100 -7.07 -5.01 21.98
CA VAL A 100 -7.92 -4.71 23.14
C VAL A 100 -9.37 -4.71 22.68
N PHE A 101 -10.16 -5.56 23.29
CA PHE A 101 -11.62 -5.55 23.16
C PHE A 101 -12.21 -4.85 24.36
N SER A 102 -13.07 -3.87 24.13
CA SER A 102 -13.74 -3.13 25.21
C SER A 102 -15.23 -3.04 24.98
N SER A 103 -15.99 -3.09 26.07
CA SER A 103 -17.44 -2.89 26.04
C SER A 103 -17.81 -1.44 26.36
N PRO A 104 -18.98 -0.94 25.94
CA PRO A 104 -19.45 0.38 26.33
C PRO A 104 -19.61 0.58 27.85
N LYS A 105 -19.70 -0.51 28.62
CA LYS A 105 -19.79 -0.50 30.09
C LYS A 105 -18.42 -0.50 30.78
N GLY A 106 -17.32 -0.33 30.05
CA GLY A 106 -15.97 -0.21 30.61
C GLY A 106 -15.24 -1.53 30.83
N ALA A 107 -15.86 -2.69 30.63
CA ALA A 107 -15.13 -3.96 30.68
C ALA A 107 -14.19 -4.06 29.48
N SER A 108 -12.94 -4.47 29.71
CA SER A 108 -11.98 -4.66 28.62
C SER A 108 -11.14 -5.92 28.82
N VAL A 109 -10.72 -6.52 27.72
CA VAL A 109 -9.78 -7.63 27.70
C VAL A 109 -8.69 -7.34 26.66
N ARG A 110 -7.45 -7.54 27.03
CA ARG A 110 -6.29 -7.45 26.14
C ARG A 110 -5.81 -8.85 25.78
N VAL A 111 -5.72 -9.10 24.49
CA VAL A 111 -5.10 -10.30 23.91
C VAL A 111 -3.74 -9.89 23.37
N ALA A 112 -2.67 -10.32 24.00
CA ALA A 112 -1.32 -10.12 23.48
C ALA A 112 -1.09 -11.05 22.29
N LEU A 113 -0.35 -10.56 21.29
CA LEU A 113 0.14 -11.41 20.21
C LEU A 113 1.44 -12.10 20.63
N PRO A 114 1.77 -13.27 20.04
CA PRO A 114 3.03 -13.96 20.33
C PRO A 114 4.22 -13.01 20.13
N GLU A 115 5.14 -12.99 21.09
CA GLU A 115 6.28 -12.08 21.07
C GLU A 115 7.17 -12.29 19.86
N GLU A 116 7.34 -13.53 19.41
CA GLU A 116 8.10 -13.88 18.20
C GLU A 116 7.48 -13.27 16.93
N ASP A 117 6.17 -13.26 16.81
CA ASP A 117 5.47 -12.65 15.66
C ASP A 117 5.64 -11.13 15.69
N VAL A 118 5.58 -10.52 16.88
CA VAL A 118 5.83 -9.08 17.07
C VAL A 118 7.26 -8.72 16.69
N GLN A 119 8.25 -9.53 17.09
CA GLN A 119 9.66 -9.28 16.79
C GLN A 119 9.98 -9.46 15.30
N ARG A 120 9.37 -10.45 14.64
CA ARG A 120 9.51 -10.69 13.19
C ARG A 120 8.69 -9.74 12.33
N LEU A 121 7.92 -8.82 12.94
CA LEU A 121 6.96 -7.95 12.25
C LEU A 121 5.87 -8.71 11.50
N GLU A 122 5.56 -9.93 11.93
CA GLU A 122 4.49 -10.76 11.38
C GLU A 122 3.13 -10.51 12.07
N ALA A 123 3.14 -9.83 13.21
CA ALA A 123 1.94 -9.42 13.93
C ALA A 123 1.18 -8.26 13.26
N GLY A 124 1.89 -7.40 12.54
CA GLY A 124 1.32 -6.29 11.79
C GLY A 124 1.92 -4.93 12.12
N TYR A 125 1.51 -3.96 11.32
CA TYR A 125 1.93 -2.58 11.40
C TYR A 125 0.72 -1.67 11.64
N SER A 126 0.93 -0.58 12.36
CA SER A 126 0.00 0.55 12.41
C SER A 126 0.71 1.78 11.86
N LEU A 127 0.17 2.32 10.76
CA LEU A 127 0.65 3.52 10.09
C LEU A 127 -0.51 4.15 9.31
N PRO A 128 -0.48 5.47 9.07
CA PRO A 128 -1.54 6.15 8.34
C PRO A 128 -1.80 5.52 6.96
N ARG A 129 -3.07 5.37 6.60
CA ARG A 129 -3.47 4.81 5.30
C ARG A 129 -2.91 5.60 4.13
N GLN A 130 -2.82 6.93 4.25
CA GLN A 130 -2.17 7.77 3.24
C GLN A 130 -0.74 7.28 2.96
N GLN A 131 0.00 6.96 4.00
CA GLN A 131 1.37 6.47 3.91
C GLN A 131 1.44 5.05 3.32
N PHE A 132 0.65 4.12 3.87
CA PHE A 132 0.63 2.74 3.39
C PHE A 132 0.23 2.62 1.93
N ASP A 133 -0.89 3.25 1.57
CA ASP A 133 -1.44 3.19 0.22
C ASP A 133 -0.45 3.80 -0.79
N HIS A 134 0.23 4.89 -0.42
CA HIS A 134 1.25 5.53 -1.25
C HIS A 134 2.45 4.61 -1.52
N LEU A 135 2.99 3.98 -0.47
CA LEU A 135 4.12 3.06 -0.61
C LEU A 135 3.76 1.87 -1.50
N LEU A 136 2.58 1.30 -1.30
CA LEU A 136 2.09 0.19 -2.10
C LEU A 136 1.88 0.60 -3.57
N PHE A 137 1.22 1.72 -3.81
CA PHE A 137 0.97 2.21 -5.17
C PHE A 137 2.28 2.54 -5.90
N ASN A 138 3.23 3.18 -5.22
CA ASN A 138 4.53 3.52 -5.79
C ASN A 138 5.33 2.27 -6.21
N GLN A 139 5.32 1.23 -5.39
CA GLN A 139 5.95 -0.05 -5.73
C GLN A 139 5.24 -0.73 -6.90
N VAL A 140 3.93 -0.78 -6.88
CA VAL A 140 3.12 -1.45 -7.91
C VAL A 140 3.23 -0.74 -9.26
N GLN A 141 3.28 0.59 -9.29
CA GLN A 141 3.46 1.28 -10.57
C GLN A 141 4.78 0.90 -11.25
N GLN A 142 5.84 0.65 -10.47
CA GLN A 142 7.10 0.18 -11.05
C GLN A 142 6.92 -1.21 -11.67
N LEU A 143 6.29 -2.16 -10.96
CA LEU A 143 5.99 -3.48 -11.50
C LEU A 143 5.16 -3.41 -12.80
N VAL A 144 4.13 -2.55 -12.80
CA VAL A 144 3.27 -2.37 -13.97
C VAL A 144 4.06 -1.81 -15.16
N ARG A 145 4.93 -0.83 -14.94
CA ARG A 145 5.79 -0.27 -16.01
C ARG A 145 6.79 -1.28 -16.54
N ASP A 146 7.44 -2.04 -15.66
CA ASP A 146 8.42 -3.06 -16.02
C ASP A 146 7.79 -4.17 -16.89
N ALA A 147 6.49 -4.44 -16.69
CA ALA A 147 5.70 -5.35 -17.52
C ALA A 147 5.14 -4.70 -18.82
N GLY A 148 5.52 -3.45 -19.12
CA GLY A 148 5.04 -2.72 -20.29
C GLY A 148 3.60 -2.18 -20.15
N GLY A 149 3.07 -2.11 -18.93
CA GLY A 149 1.79 -1.51 -18.62
C GLY A 149 1.86 0.01 -18.43
N SER A 150 0.73 0.63 -18.08
CA SER A 150 0.60 2.08 -17.91
C SER A 150 -0.25 2.43 -16.69
N ILE A 151 -0.03 3.64 -16.16
CA ILE A 151 -0.77 4.18 -15.03
C ILE A 151 -1.40 5.51 -15.43
N ILE A 152 -2.65 5.73 -15.01
CA ILE A 152 -3.33 7.03 -15.13
C ILE A 152 -3.78 7.44 -13.73
N GLN A 153 -3.35 8.61 -13.27
CA GLN A 153 -3.86 9.28 -12.07
C GLN A 153 -4.70 10.49 -12.46
N GLY A 154 -5.65 10.86 -11.60
CA GLY A 154 -6.59 11.95 -11.88
C GLY A 154 -7.59 11.59 -13.00
N GLY A 155 -7.69 10.31 -13.37
CA GLY A 155 -8.55 9.81 -14.43
C GLY A 155 -9.89 9.32 -13.91
N ASP A 156 -10.98 9.80 -14.47
CA ASP A 156 -12.34 9.31 -14.17
C ASP A 156 -12.78 8.34 -15.26
N VAL A 157 -13.27 7.18 -14.84
CA VAL A 157 -13.84 6.15 -15.73
C VAL A 157 -15.36 6.27 -15.66
N ARG A 158 -15.98 6.63 -16.76
CA ARG A 158 -17.43 6.78 -16.89
C ARG A 158 -18.02 5.64 -17.70
#